data_3bb64c14025cb4b9c5dda58781ec0b86
#
_entry.id   3bb64c14025cb4b9c5dda58781ec0b86
#
_cell.length_a   1.000
_cell.length_b   1.000
_cell.length_c   1.000
_cell.angle_alpha   90.00
_cell.angle_beta   90.00
_cell.angle_gamma   90.00
#
_symmetry.space_group_name_H-M   'P 1'
#
loop_
_entity.id
_entity.type
_entity.pdbx_description
1 polymer ?
#
loop_
_entity_poly.entity_id
_entity_poly.type
_entity_poly.pdbx_seq_one_letter_code
_entity_poly.pdbx_strand_id
1 'polypeptide(L)'
;LPWLDRLIRHPRILDAVEDVVGPDILVFTTTFFIKDAHSPTFAAWHQDATYFGIEPYEHVTAWVALCDATEEAGCMEAVPSRGAARQLRHAALGLQHSINGGGQEVVDAFDQSDTVMMEVPAGSFSLHHTLCTHRSAPNRADYRRVGIGISYIPAHCRITSPVRMLTPLVRGTNTGGNFDILPPPAEGEFHPAALARHEDAYRRYRDNYAFQIDAHDRAFAGTGPAPTPRSTLDPSRHLVGQVASYGGF
;
A
#
# COMPACT_ATOMS: atom_id res chain seq x y z
N LEU A 1 12.44 -5.53 11.52
CA LEU A 1 13.16 -6.65 10.92
C LEU A 1 14.35 -6.11 10.11
N PRO A 2 15.60 -6.47 10.45
CA PRO A 2 16.79 -5.94 9.76
C PRO A 2 16.83 -6.24 8.27
N TRP A 3 16.37 -7.42 7.85
CA TRP A 3 16.31 -7.77 6.43
C TRP A 3 15.33 -6.89 5.64
N LEU A 4 14.20 -6.51 6.25
CA LEU A 4 13.22 -5.61 5.62
C LEU A 4 13.77 -4.18 5.51
N ASP A 5 14.51 -3.72 6.55
CA ASP A 5 15.21 -2.43 6.47
C ASP A 5 16.26 -2.42 5.35
N ARG A 6 16.99 -3.53 5.15
CA ARG A 6 17.89 -3.68 3.99
C ARG A 6 17.15 -3.68 2.65
N LEU A 7 15.96 -4.31 2.58
CA LEU A 7 15.16 -4.36 1.36
C LEU A 7 14.65 -2.98 0.97
N ILE A 8 14.08 -2.21 1.92
CA ILE A 8 13.57 -0.86 1.62
C ILE A 8 14.68 0.14 1.27
N ARG A 9 15.96 -0.22 1.55
CA ARG A 9 17.16 0.55 1.18
C ARG A 9 17.93 -0.06 0.03
N HIS A 10 17.37 -1.06 -0.64
CA HIS A 10 18.10 -1.76 -1.70
C HIS A 10 18.42 -0.81 -2.86
N PRO A 11 19.69 -0.68 -3.28
CA PRO A 11 20.11 0.34 -4.26
C PRO A 11 19.30 0.28 -5.56
N ARG A 12 19.10 -0.92 -6.11
CA ARG A 12 18.35 -1.07 -7.39
C ARG A 12 16.91 -0.60 -7.31
N ILE A 13 16.26 -0.73 -6.14
CA ILE A 13 14.90 -0.20 -5.93
C ILE A 13 14.98 1.31 -5.79
N LEU A 14 15.88 1.82 -4.94
CA LEU A 14 16.00 3.25 -4.69
C LEU A 14 16.43 4.03 -5.92
N ASP A 15 17.29 3.48 -6.78
CA ASP A 15 17.72 4.12 -8.04
C ASP A 15 16.50 4.32 -8.95
N ALA A 16 15.67 3.27 -9.13
CA ALA A 16 14.45 3.37 -9.94
C ALA A 16 13.38 4.29 -9.32
N VAL A 17 13.29 4.34 -7.99
CA VAL A 17 12.38 5.25 -7.28
C VAL A 17 12.86 6.69 -7.39
N GLU A 18 14.16 6.95 -7.25
CA GLU A 18 14.77 8.28 -7.38
C GLU A 18 14.52 8.90 -8.77
N ASP A 19 14.59 8.10 -9.83
CA ASP A 19 14.26 8.54 -11.19
C ASP A 19 12.82 9.06 -11.33
N VAL A 20 11.92 8.65 -10.43
CA VAL A 20 10.50 9.04 -10.45
C VAL A 20 10.18 10.15 -9.45
N VAL A 21 10.68 10.05 -8.21
CA VAL A 21 10.27 10.92 -7.10
C VAL A 21 11.37 11.88 -6.64
N GLY A 22 12.55 11.80 -7.21
CA GLY A 22 13.71 12.62 -6.82
C GLY A 22 14.52 12.02 -5.66
N PRO A 23 15.59 12.74 -5.23
CA PRO A 23 16.65 12.16 -4.40
C PRO A 23 16.33 12.04 -2.90
N ASP A 24 15.32 12.74 -2.40
CA ASP A 24 14.97 12.79 -0.98
C ASP A 24 13.78 11.87 -0.70
N ILE A 25 14.05 10.63 -0.25
CA ILE A 25 13.07 9.54 -0.25
C ILE A 25 12.80 9.03 1.17
N LEU A 26 11.52 9.01 1.53
CA LEU A 26 10.98 8.36 2.73
C LEU A 26 10.19 7.11 2.35
N VAL A 27 10.01 6.18 3.30
CA VAL A 27 9.08 5.06 3.15
C VAL A 27 7.85 5.32 4.01
N PHE A 28 6.69 5.45 3.37
CA PHE A 28 5.42 5.69 4.07
C PHE A 28 4.91 4.43 4.77
N THR A 29 4.88 3.31 4.05
CA THR A 29 4.46 2.01 4.60
C THR A 29 5.06 0.85 3.82
N THR A 30 5.06 -0.32 4.46
CA THR A 30 5.37 -1.60 3.82
C THR A 30 4.26 -2.60 4.14
N THR A 31 3.78 -3.32 3.13
CA THR A 31 2.67 -4.27 3.28
C THR A 31 3.01 -5.59 2.60
N PHE A 32 2.81 -6.70 3.30
CA PHE A 32 2.87 -8.02 2.70
C PHE A 32 1.53 -8.34 2.02
N PHE A 33 1.61 -8.70 0.76
CA PHE A 33 0.47 -9.16 -0.02
C PHE A 33 0.61 -10.66 -0.27
N ILE A 34 -0.16 -11.44 0.44
CA ILE A 34 -0.04 -12.90 0.42
C ILE A 34 -1.37 -13.50 0.00
N LYS A 35 -1.31 -14.42 -0.97
CA LYS A 35 -2.44 -15.23 -1.40
C LYS A 35 -2.02 -16.69 -1.36
N ASP A 36 -2.65 -17.48 -0.52
CA ASP A 36 -2.40 -18.94 -0.47
C ASP A 36 -2.76 -19.61 -1.79
N ALA A 37 -2.23 -20.80 -2.04
CA ALA A 37 -2.63 -21.60 -3.20
C ALA A 37 -4.16 -21.75 -3.23
N HIS A 38 -4.77 -21.57 -4.40
CA HIS A 38 -6.22 -21.64 -4.60
C HIS A 38 -7.05 -20.71 -3.70
N SER A 39 -6.45 -19.64 -3.21
CA SER A 39 -7.15 -18.67 -2.34
C SER A 39 -8.17 -17.84 -3.12
N PRO A 40 -9.40 -17.69 -2.62
CA PRO A 40 -10.40 -16.81 -3.22
C PRO A 40 -10.11 -15.31 -2.99
N THR A 41 -9.05 -14.96 -2.27
CA THR A 41 -8.75 -13.56 -1.92
C THR A 41 -8.33 -12.76 -3.14
N PHE A 42 -8.87 -11.55 -3.27
CA PHE A 42 -8.61 -10.63 -4.37
C PHE A 42 -8.46 -9.19 -3.87
N ALA A 43 -7.88 -8.33 -4.69
CA ALA A 43 -7.96 -6.89 -4.50
C ALA A 43 -8.92 -6.32 -5.55
N ALA A 44 -9.98 -5.63 -5.13
CA ALA A 44 -10.87 -4.91 -6.04
C ALA A 44 -10.15 -3.73 -6.69
N TRP A 45 -10.72 -3.16 -7.76
CA TRP A 45 -10.18 -1.96 -8.40
C TRP A 45 -10.06 -0.82 -7.41
N HIS A 46 -8.87 -0.28 -7.24
CA HIS A 46 -8.58 0.79 -6.29
C HIS A 46 -7.40 1.65 -6.72
N GLN A 47 -7.23 2.76 -6.01
CA GLN A 47 -6.06 3.63 -6.06
C GLN A 47 -5.51 3.75 -4.64
N ASP A 48 -4.21 3.61 -4.47
CA ASP A 48 -3.55 3.69 -3.15
C ASP A 48 -3.75 5.05 -2.47
N ALA A 49 -3.79 6.12 -3.27
CA ALA A 49 -3.94 7.49 -2.81
C ALA A 49 -5.14 7.71 -1.90
N THR A 50 -6.21 6.93 -2.07
CA THR A 50 -7.51 7.16 -1.41
C THR A 50 -7.42 7.27 0.11
N TYR A 51 -6.52 6.53 0.73
CA TYR A 51 -6.43 6.46 2.20
C TYR A 51 -5.06 6.80 2.76
N PHE A 52 -4.12 7.21 1.93
CA PHE A 52 -2.81 7.65 2.40
C PHE A 52 -2.80 9.11 2.83
N GLY A 53 -3.59 9.95 2.14
CA GLY A 53 -3.69 11.37 2.44
C GLY A 53 -2.36 12.11 2.23
N ILE A 54 -1.61 11.71 1.22
CA ILE A 54 -0.31 12.29 0.86
C ILE A 54 -0.52 13.33 -0.23
N GLU A 55 0.00 14.51 -0.02
CA GLU A 55 0.00 15.60 -1.01
C GLU A 55 1.42 16.16 -1.19
N PRO A 56 1.79 16.49 -2.46
CA PRO A 56 1.09 16.17 -3.71
C PRO A 56 1.03 14.66 -3.96
N TYR A 57 0.23 14.21 -4.94
CA TYR A 57 0.14 12.80 -5.36
C TYR A 57 1.40 12.37 -6.13
N GLU A 58 2.54 12.35 -5.47
CA GLU A 58 3.84 12.04 -6.09
C GLU A 58 4.46 10.75 -5.57
N HIS A 59 3.74 10.00 -4.72
CA HIS A 59 4.30 8.75 -4.22
C HIS A 59 4.15 7.59 -5.22
N VAL A 60 5.07 6.62 -5.09
CA VAL A 60 5.09 5.39 -5.87
C VAL A 60 5.20 4.16 -4.96
N THR A 61 4.55 3.08 -5.35
CA THR A 61 4.70 1.78 -4.68
C THR A 61 5.62 0.89 -5.50
N ALA A 62 6.73 0.43 -4.89
CA ALA A 62 7.51 -0.69 -5.41
C ALA A 62 6.90 -1.99 -4.90
N TRP A 63 6.36 -2.79 -5.81
CA TRP A 63 5.84 -4.11 -5.49
C TRP A 63 6.88 -5.18 -5.80
N VAL A 64 7.51 -5.73 -4.76
CA VAL A 64 8.61 -6.71 -4.84
C VAL A 64 8.05 -8.12 -4.77
N ALA A 65 8.33 -8.94 -5.79
CA ALA A 65 7.93 -10.34 -5.85
C ALA A 65 8.89 -11.23 -5.05
N LEU A 66 8.42 -11.92 -4.02
CA LEU A 66 9.19 -12.92 -3.28
C LEU A 66 9.03 -14.34 -3.86
N CYS A 67 8.10 -14.53 -4.76
CA CYS A 67 7.89 -15.67 -5.63
C CYS A 67 7.32 -15.17 -6.95
N ASP A 68 7.23 -16.01 -7.97
CA ASP A 68 6.64 -15.59 -9.24
C ASP A 68 5.20 -15.10 -9.04
N ALA A 69 4.89 -13.93 -9.55
CA ALA A 69 3.57 -13.34 -9.56
C ALA A 69 3.04 -13.39 -11.01
N THR A 70 2.52 -14.54 -11.39
CA THR A 70 1.92 -14.79 -12.71
C THR A 70 0.43 -14.41 -12.71
N GLU A 71 -0.19 -14.33 -13.88
CA GLU A 71 -1.64 -14.17 -14.00
C GLU A 71 -2.40 -15.24 -13.22
N GLU A 72 -1.98 -16.51 -13.32
CA GLU A 72 -2.58 -17.61 -12.60
C GLU A 72 -2.47 -17.47 -11.09
N ALA A 73 -1.34 -16.94 -10.59
CA ALA A 73 -1.12 -16.65 -9.18
C ALA A 73 -1.79 -15.34 -8.71
N GLY A 74 -2.60 -14.71 -9.56
CA GLY A 74 -3.31 -13.47 -9.28
C GLY A 74 -2.36 -12.29 -9.14
N CYS A 75 -1.51 -12.06 -10.15
CA CYS A 75 -0.67 -10.86 -10.23
C CYS A 75 -1.53 -9.59 -10.25
N MET A 76 -0.90 -8.45 -10.18
CA MET A 76 -1.58 -7.17 -10.30
C MET A 76 -2.00 -6.93 -11.76
N GLU A 77 -3.17 -6.33 -11.95
CA GLU A 77 -3.67 -5.83 -13.22
C GLU A 77 -3.90 -4.34 -13.08
N ALA A 78 -3.39 -3.54 -14.00
CA ALA A 78 -3.42 -2.09 -13.93
C ALA A 78 -4.03 -1.47 -15.19
N VAL A 79 -4.62 -0.29 -15.01
CA VAL A 79 -5.08 0.56 -16.11
C VAL A 79 -3.97 1.56 -16.43
N PRO A 80 -3.38 1.54 -17.64
CA PRO A 80 -2.39 2.52 -18.04
C PRO A 80 -2.96 3.94 -18.01
N SER A 81 -2.26 4.87 -17.37
CA SER A 81 -2.67 6.28 -17.36
C SER A 81 -2.37 6.91 -18.72
N ARG A 82 -3.40 7.36 -19.43
CA ARG A 82 -3.30 8.03 -20.74
C ARG A 82 -3.64 9.52 -20.63
N GLY A 83 -3.15 10.19 -19.60
CA GLY A 83 -3.44 11.60 -19.37
C GLY A 83 -3.28 12.01 -17.91
N ALA A 84 -3.88 13.11 -17.50
CA ALA A 84 -3.86 13.55 -16.12
C ALA A 84 -4.63 12.54 -15.25
N ALA A 85 -3.88 11.77 -14.46
CA ALA A 85 -4.48 10.89 -13.46
C ALA A 85 -5.21 11.73 -12.40
N ARG A 86 -6.40 11.29 -11.99
CA ARG A 86 -7.18 11.91 -10.93
C ARG A 86 -7.58 10.88 -9.88
N GLN A 87 -7.81 11.34 -8.67
CA GLN A 87 -8.42 10.51 -7.64
C GLN A 87 -9.85 10.16 -8.05
N LEU A 88 -10.13 8.86 -8.16
CA LEU A 88 -11.47 8.33 -8.37
C LEU A 88 -12.18 8.16 -7.02
N ARG A 89 -13.50 8.19 -7.05
CA ARG A 89 -14.30 7.90 -5.88
C ARG A 89 -14.29 6.40 -5.56
N HIS A 90 -14.10 6.09 -4.28
CA HIS A 90 -14.16 4.73 -3.74
C HIS A 90 -15.33 4.61 -2.76
N ALA A 91 -15.84 3.40 -2.61
CA ALA A 91 -16.81 3.07 -1.58
C ALA A 91 -16.44 1.75 -0.89
N ALA A 92 -16.75 1.67 0.40
CA ALA A 92 -16.63 0.42 1.16
C ALA A 92 -17.87 -0.44 0.86
N LEU A 93 -17.70 -1.42 -0.03
CA LEU A 93 -18.80 -2.30 -0.48
C LEU A 93 -18.91 -3.58 0.34
N GLY A 94 -18.07 -3.78 1.35
CA GLY A 94 -18.08 -4.98 2.20
C GLY A 94 -17.80 -6.28 1.42
N LEU A 95 -16.99 -6.21 0.36
CA LEU A 95 -16.72 -7.34 -0.53
C LEU A 95 -16.06 -8.48 0.23
N GLN A 96 -16.71 -9.62 0.25
CA GLN A 96 -16.19 -10.83 0.87
C GLN A 96 -14.89 -11.26 0.15
N HIS A 97 -13.89 -11.66 0.90
CA HIS A 97 -12.55 -12.03 0.43
C HIS A 97 -11.71 -10.90 -0.20
N SER A 98 -12.19 -9.65 -0.20
CA SER A 98 -11.34 -8.53 -0.61
C SER A 98 -10.24 -8.27 0.42
N ILE A 99 -8.99 -8.11 -0.07
CA ILE A 99 -7.84 -7.72 0.77
C ILE A 99 -7.69 -6.20 0.87
N ASN A 100 -8.50 -5.44 0.12
CA ASN A 100 -8.53 -3.99 0.27
C ASN A 100 -9.13 -3.62 1.64
N GLY A 101 -8.55 -2.63 2.29
CA GLY A 101 -9.07 -2.13 3.55
C GLY A 101 -10.57 -1.81 3.44
N GLY A 102 -11.38 -2.45 4.28
CA GLY A 102 -12.83 -2.23 4.27
C GLY A 102 -13.59 -2.73 3.04
N GLY A 103 -12.99 -3.54 2.16
CA GLY A 103 -13.64 -4.01 0.93
C GLY A 103 -13.92 -2.88 -0.05
N GLN A 104 -13.02 -1.93 -0.12
CA GLN A 104 -13.14 -0.74 -0.97
C GLN A 104 -12.99 -1.06 -2.44
N GLU A 105 -13.77 -0.38 -3.26
CA GLU A 105 -13.72 -0.45 -4.70
C GLU A 105 -13.98 0.93 -5.32
N VAL A 106 -13.35 1.18 -6.46
CA VAL A 106 -13.66 2.34 -7.32
C VAL A 106 -15.10 2.24 -7.78
N VAL A 107 -15.90 3.29 -7.54
CA VAL A 107 -17.29 3.38 -7.96
C VAL A 107 -17.51 4.35 -9.12
N ASP A 108 -16.53 5.18 -9.45
CA ASP A 108 -16.56 6.00 -10.66
C ASP A 108 -16.34 5.12 -11.91
N ALA A 109 -16.94 5.52 -13.02
CA ALA A 109 -16.66 4.89 -14.29
C ALA A 109 -15.23 5.20 -14.76
N PHE A 110 -14.53 4.19 -15.23
CA PHE A 110 -13.22 4.30 -15.86
C PHE A 110 -13.08 3.26 -16.98
N ASP A 111 -12.20 3.54 -17.93
CA ASP A 111 -11.98 2.65 -19.06
C ASP A 111 -11.14 1.42 -18.64
N GLN A 112 -11.67 0.24 -18.88
CA GLN A 112 -11.03 -1.05 -18.60
C GLN A 112 -10.67 -1.82 -19.88
N SER A 113 -10.79 -1.19 -21.06
CA SER A 113 -10.59 -1.87 -22.35
C SER A 113 -9.12 -2.21 -22.65
N ASP A 114 -8.19 -1.61 -21.94
CA ASP A 114 -6.76 -1.69 -22.22
C ASP A 114 -5.95 -1.87 -20.91
N THR A 115 -6.30 -2.91 -20.16
CA THR A 115 -5.59 -3.26 -18.92
C THR A 115 -4.31 -4.04 -19.23
N VAL A 116 -3.33 -3.93 -18.32
CA VAL A 116 -2.04 -4.62 -18.41
C VAL A 116 -1.87 -5.55 -17.22
N MET A 117 -1.60 -6.82 -17.49
CA MET A 117 -1.18 -7.79 -16.47
C MET A 117 0.27 -7.50 -16.08
N MET A 118 0.49 -7.20 -14.81
CA MET A 118 1.82 -6.89 -14.27
C MET A 118 2.42 -8.17 -13.67
N GLU A 119 2.80 -9.10 -14.53
CA GLU A 119 3.52 -10.29 -14.11
C GLU A 119 4.94 -9.92 -13.67
N VAL A 120 5.36 -10.40 -12.49
CA VAL A 120 6.66 -10.07 -11.89
C VAL A 120 7.35 -11.35 -11.44
N PRO A 121 8.49 -11.72 -12.05
CA PRO A 121 9.29 -12.87 -11.60
C PRO A 121 9.84 -12.68 -10.19
N ALA A 122 10.06 -13.77 -9.47
CA ALA A 122 10.69 -13.76 -8.15
C ALA A 122 12.01 -12.98 -8.16
N GLY A 123 12.22 -12.13 -7.15
CA GLY A 123 13.40 -11.26 -7.03
C GLY A 123 13.36 -10.00 -7.91
N SER A 124 12.27 -9.78 -8.64
CA SER A 124 12.03 -8.55 -9.42
C SER A 124 10.98 -7.67 -8.73
N PHE A 125 10.78 -6.47 -9.24
CA PHE A 125 9.76 -5.55 -8.75
C PHE A 125 9.13 -4.75 -9.88
N SER A 126 7.94 -4.26 -9.65
CA SER A 126 7.25 -3.26 -10.48
C SER A 126 7.10 -1.95 -9.70
N LEU A 127 6.96 -0.83 -10.42
CA LEU A 127 6.60 0.46 -9.85
C LEU A 127 5.22 0.89 -10.36
N HIS A 128 4.37 1.38 -9.49
CA HIS A 128 3.12 2.03 -9.88
C HIS A 128 2.88 3.30 -9.06
N HIS A 129 2.30 4.27 -9.73
CA HIS A 129 1.95 5.56 -9.14
C HIS A 129 0.72 5.42 -8.24
N THR A 130 0.62 6.22 -7.20
CA THR A 130 -0.47 6.21 -6.22
C THR A 130 -1.89 6.37 -6.82
N LEU A 131 -1.99 7.04 -7.97
CA LEU A 131 -3.26 7.20 -8.71
C LEU A 131 -3.45 6.13 -9.81
N CYS A 132 -2.54 5.16 -9.93
CA CYS A 132 -2.73 4.04 -10.84
C CYS A 132 -3.91 3.20 -10.36
N THR A 133 -4.95 3.09 -11.18
CA THR A 133 -6.09 2.21 -10.88
C THR A 133 -5.68 0.77 -11.16
N HIS A 134 -5.74 -0.07 -10.14
CA HIS A 134 -5.27 -1.45 -10.23
C HIS A 134 -6.09 -2.40 -9.37
N ARG A 135 -5.99 -3.69 -9.67
CA ARG A 135 -6.61 -4.79 -8.92
C ARG A 135 -5.71 -6.02 -8.89
N SER A 136 -6.13 -7.09 -8.24
CA SER A 136 -5.52 -8.42 -8.40
C SER A 136 -6.55 -9.53 -8.23
N ALA A 137 -6.60 -10.46 -9.20
CA ALA A 137 -7.50 -11.62 -9.18
C ALA A 137 -7.15 -12.62 -8.06
N PRO A 138 -8.03 -13.58 -7.73
CA PRO A 138 -7.70 -14.71 -6.89
C PRO A 138 -6.47 -15.49 -7.35
N ASN A 139 -5.77 -16.14 -6.41
CA ASN A 139 -4.69 -17.06 -6.74
C ASN A 139 -5.28 -18.43 -7.12
N ARG A 140 -5.06 -18.88 -8.36
CA ARG A 140 -5.48 -20.20 -8.87
C ARG A 140 -4.30 -21.17 -9.00
N ALA A 141 -3.07 -20.70 -8.76
CA ALA A 141 -1.86 -21.53 -8.83
C ALA A 141 -1.74 -22.46 -7.63
N ASP A 142 -0.96 -23.51 -7.80
CA ASP A 142 -0.66 -24.52 -6.77
C ASP A 142 0.34 -24.05 -5.70
N TYR A 143 0.74 -22.80 -5.74
CA TYR A 143 1.69 -22.22 -4.78
C TYR A 143 1.17 -20.91 -4.17
N ARG A 144 1.70 -20.59 -2.99
CA ARG A 144 1.44 -19.32 -2.30
C ARG A 144 2.16 -18.18 -3.02
N ARG A 145 1.42 -17.15 -3.44
CA ARG A 145 2.00 -15.92 -3.96
C ARG A 145 2.30 -14.94 -2.83
N VAL A 146 3.56 -14.50 -2.73
CA VAL A 146 4.03 -13.55 -1.72
C VAL A 146 4.70 -12.36 -2.40
N GLY A 147 4.25 -11.16 -2.09
CA GLY A 147 4.88 -9.92 -2.50
C GLY A 147 4.90 -8.90 -1.37
N ILE A 148 5.77 -7.91 -1.50
CA ILE A 148 5.86 -6.78 -0.58
C ILE A 148 5.65 -5.50 -1.37
N GLY A 149 4.62 -4.73 -1.01
CA GLY A 149 4.45 -3.35 -1.46
C GLY A 149 5.22 -2.42 -0.53
N ILE A 150 6.08 -1.59 -1.10
CA ILE A 150 6.84 -0.56 -0.40
C ILE A 150 6.42 0.78 -0.98
N SER A 151 5.70 1.59 -0.21
CA SER A 151 5.26 2.91 -0.66
C SER A 151 6.31 3.96 -0.34
N TYR A 152 6.98 4.47 -1.38
CA TYR A 152 7.99 5.53 -1.31
C TYR A 152 7.37 6.88 -1.59
N ILE A 153 7.78 7.88 -0.82
CA ILE A 153 7.31 9.26 -0.93
C ILE A 153 8.48 10.25 -0.98
N PRO A 154 8.39 11.33 -1.77
CA PRO A 154 9.32 12.45 -1.68
C PRO A 154 9.27 13.09 -0.28
N ALA A 155 10.40 13.52 0.24
CA ALA A 155 10.47 14.13 1.58
C ALA A 155 9.73 15.47 1.70
N HIS A 156 9.42 16.13 0.59
CA HIS A 156 8.64 17.38 0.57
C HIS A 156 7.12 17.16 0.69
N CYS A 157 6.64 15.91 0.48
CA CYS A 157 5.24 15.60 0.68
C CYS A 157 4.77 15.88 2.10
N ARG A 158 3.47 16.02 2.27
CA ARG A 158 2.83 16.21 3.57
C ARG A 158 1.62 15.29 3.71
N ILE A 159 1.22 15.05 4.95
CA ILE A 159 0.00 14.34 5.27
C ILE A 159 -1.13 15.35 5.49
N THR A 160 -2.30 15.08 4.94
CA THR A 160 -3.48 15.95 5.04
C THR A 160 -4.23 15.80 6.38
N SER A 161 -3.96 14.74 7.14
CA SER A 161 -4.48 14.58 8.50
C SER A 161 -3.65 15.35 9.53
N PRO A 162 -4.16 15.58 10.76
CA PRO A 162 -3.38 16.15 11.86
C PRO A 162 -2.33 15.20 12.44
N VAL A 163 -2.26 13.96 11.96
CA VAL A 163 -1.32 12.96 12.45
C VAL A 163 0.06 13.22 11.90
N ARG A 164 1.06 13.35 12.77
CA ARG A 164 2.45 13.40 12.36
C ARG A 164 3.00 11.98 12.21
N MET A 165 3.26 11.58 10.97
CA MET A 165 3.71 10.23 10.65
C MET A 165 5.17 10.01 11.06
N LEU A 166 5.49 8.76 11.47
CA LEU A 166 6.84 8.30 11.80
C LEU A 166 7.33 7.37 10.69
N THR A 167 8.30 7.82 9.89
CA THR A 167 8.71 7.17 8.63
C THR A 167 10.23 7.04 8.52
N PRO A 168 10.78 5.94 7.96
CA PRO A 168 12.21 5.86 7.68
C PRO A 168 12.61 6.77 6.52
N LEU A 169 13.69 7.55 6.71
CA LEU A 169 14.42 8.19 5.60
C LEU A 169 15.37 7.14 5.01
N VAL A 170 15.23 6.86 3.72
CA VAL A 170 16.00 5.80 3.05
C VAL A 170 17.04 6.32 2.07
N ARG A 171 16.86 7.56 1.57
CA ARG A 171 17.83 8.25 0.73
C ARG A 171 17.70 9.77 0.90
N GLY A 172 18.78 10.51 0.73
CA GLY A 172 18.80 11.99 0.77
C GLY A 172 18.55 12.58 2.14
N THR A 173 17.76 13.65 2.20
CA THR A 173 17.50 14.45 3.40
C THR A 173 15.99 14.67 3.62
N ASN A 174 15.59 14.88 4.87
CA ASN A 174 14.20 15.22 5.21
C ASN A 174 13.94 16.73 5.03
N THR A 175 14.04 17.21 3.80
CA THR A 175 13.98 18.64 3.46
C THR A 175 12.64 19.29 3.82
N GLY A 176 11.52 18.57 3.70
CA GLY A 176 10.19 19.07 4.03
C GLY A 176 9.90 19.21 5.52
N GLY A 177 10.59 18.43 6.37
CA GLY A 177 10.36 18.40 7.81
C GLY A 177 8.95 18.00 8.25
N ASN A 178 8.15 17.42 7.33
CA ASN A 178 6.75 17.07 7.56
C ASN A 178 6.54 15.75 8.31
N PHE A 179 7.60 14.95 8.42
CA PHE A 179 7.58 13.62 9.03
C PHE A 179 8.59 13.51 10.17
N ASP A 180 8.25 12.73 11.20
CA ASP A 180 9.22 12.27 12.17
C ASP A 180 10.03 11.12 11.56
N ILE A 181 11.34 11.11 11.79
CA ILE A 181 12.21 10.09 11.20
C ILE A 181 12.32 8.88 12.12
N LEU A 182 11.88 7.74 11.62
CA LEU A 182 12.10 6.43 12.23
C LEU A 182 13.56 6.00 12.01
N PRO A 183 14.38 5.87 13.07
CA PRO A 183 15.75 5.43 12.91
C PRO A 183 15.81 3.97 12.41
N PRO A 184 16.87 3.58 11.70
CA PRO A 184 17.12 2.18 11.36
C PRO A 184 17.08 1.28 12.60
N PRO A 185 16.73 -0.01 12.46
CA PRO A 185 16.79 -0.94 13.57
C PRO A 185 18.24 -1.08 14.04
N ALA A 186 18.50 -0.71 15.30
CA ALA A 186 19.86 -0.71 15.86
C ALA A 186 20.38 -2.11 16.16
N GLU A 187 19.51 -3.11 16.26
CA GLU A 187 19.82 -4.43 16.81
C GLU A 187 19.00 -5.54 16.14
N GLY A 188 19.24 -6.78 16.55
CA GLY A 188 18.68 -7.99 15.93
C GLY A 188 17.16 -8.05 15.78
N GLU A 189 16.67 -9.14 15.23
CA GLU A 189 15.26 -9.35 14.96
C GLU A 189 14.40 -9.30 16.23
N PHE A 190 13.24 -8.66 16.13
CA PHE A 190 12.26 -8.55 17.22
C PHE A 190 12.78 -7.90 18.51
N HIS A 191 13.83 -7.08 18.42
CA HIS A 191 14.31 -6.36 19.59
C HIS A 191 13.21 -5.49 20.22
N PRO A 192 13.00 -5.49 21.55
CA PRO A 192 11.87 -4.79 22.20
C PRO A 192 11.75 -3.32 21.83
N ALA A 193 12.87 -2.59 21.75
CA ALA A 193 12.85 -1.19 21.35
C ALA A 193 12.43 -0.99 19.88
N ALA A 194 12.77 -1.93 18.99
CA ALA A 194 12.33 -1.89 17.60
C ALA A 194 10.82 -2.21 17.48
N LEU A 195 10.32 -3.14 18.27
CA LEU A 195 8.89 -3.44 18.36
C LEU A 195 8.10 -2.23 18.85
N ALA A 196 8.53 -1.58 19.94
CA ALA A 196 7.86 -0.39 20.47
C ALA A 196 7.79 0.76 19.45
N ARG A 197 8.89 0.99 18.69
CA ARG A 197 8.91 1.98 17.61
C ARG A 197 7.97 1.61 16.46
N HIS A 198 7.91 0.32 16.10
CA HIS A 198 6.99 -0.17 15.10
C HIS A 198 5.54 0.00 15.53
N GLU A 199 5.20 -0.31 16.77
CA GLU A 199 3.85 -0.10 17.31
C GLU A 199 3.43 1.38 17.28
N ASP A 200 4.33 2.32 17.62
CA ASP A 200 4.02 3.75 17.51
C ASP A 200 3.82 4.18 16.06
N ALA A 201 4.72 3.77 15.14
CA ALA A 201 4.56 4.06 13.72
C ALA A 201 3.26 3.49 13.15
N TYR A 202 2.93 2.24 13.51
CA TYR A 202 1.73 1.57 13.07
C TYR A 202 0.46 2.19 13.64
N ARG A 203 0.46 2.62 14.91
CA ARG A 203 -0.65 3.36 15.52
C ARG A 203 -0.91 4.66 14.75
N ARG A 204 0.13 5.46 14.49
CA ARG A 204 0.03 6.70 13.70
C ARG A 204 -0.50 6.43 12.28
N TYR A 205 -0.04 5.36 11.64
CA TYR A 205 -0.57 4.94 10.33
C TYR A 205 -2.07 4.66 10.39
N ARG A 206 -2.55 3.89 11.37
CA ARG A 206 -3.98 3.60 11.55
C ARG A 206 -4.81 4.84 11.84
N ASP A 207 -4.31 5.74 12.68
CA ASP A 207 -4.99 6.99 13.01
C ASP A 207 -5.14 7.87 11.77
N ASN A 208 -4.07 7.99 10.95
CA ASN A 208 -4.13 8.66 9.67
C ASN A 208 -5.14 7.98 8.72
N TYR A 209 -5.06 6.67 8.58
CA TYR A 209 -5.93 5.90 7.69
C TYR A 209 -7.42 6.08 8.04
N ALA A 210 -7.77 6.03 9.33
CA ALA A 210 -9.13 6.28 9.80
C ALA A 210 -9.60 7.72 9.46
N PHE A 211 -8.73 8.71 9.65
CA PHE A 211 -9.03 10.09 9.26
C PHE A 211 -9.28 10.22 7.75
N GLN A 212 -8.47 9.55 6.91
CA GLN A 212 -8.62 9.63 5.46
C GLN A 212 -9.91 8.97 4.97
N ILE A 213 -10.33 7.85 5.56
CA ILE A 213 -11.64 7.25 5.26
C ILE A 213 -12.75 8.28 5.55
N ASP A 214 -12.74 8.90 6.73
CA ASP A 214 -13.75 9.90 7.10
C ASP A 214 -13.74 11.13 6.19
N ALA A 215 -12.56 11.58 5.80
CA ALA A 215 -12.39 12.71 4.89
C ALA A 215 -12.92 12.38 3.49
N HIS A 216 -12.59 11.19 2.97
CA HIS A 216 -13.06 10.72 1.67
C HIS A 216 -14.59 10.59 1.63
N ASP A 217 -15.18 9.93 2.63
CA ASP A 217 -16.63 9.76 2.72
C ASP A 217 -17.36 11.11 2.79
N ARG A 218 -16.81 12.09 3.53
CA ARG A 218 -17.38 13.45 3.57
C ARG A 218 -17.28 14.17 2.23
N ALA A 219 -16.13 14.03 1.54
CA ALA A 219 -15.92 14.69 0.25
C ALA A 219 -16.90 14.20 -0.82
N PHE A 220 -17.34 12.96 -0.74
CA PHE A 220 -18.27 12.33 -1.69
C PHE A 220 -19.67 12.09 -1.13
N ALA A 221 -20.03 12.67 0.04
CA ALA A 221 -21.36 12.56 0.61
C ALA A 221 -22.43 13.02 -0.37
N GLY A 222 -23.44 12.18 -0.61
CA GLY A 222 -24.56 12.48 -1.51
C GLY A 222 -24.30 12.24 -2.99
N THR A 223 -23.12 11.78 -3.39
CA THR A 223 -22.74 11.60 -4.82
C THR A 223 -22.67 10.14 -5.28
N GLY A 224 -23.10 9.19 -4.47
CA GLY A 224 -23.02 7.75 -4.81
C GLY A 224 -23.88 6.87 -3.91
N PRO A 225 -23.79 5.54 -4.03
CA PRO A 225 -24.46 4.62 -3.12
C PRO A 225 -24.05 4.92 -1.68
N ALA A 226 -24.98 4.79 -0.74
CA ALA A 226 -24.70 4.99 0.67
C ALA A 226 -23.55 4.07 1.10
N PRO A 227 -22.53 4.58 1.83
CA PRO A 227 -21.47 3.74 2.33
C PRO A 227 -22.07 2.65 3.24
N THR A 228 -21.55 1.44 3.13
CA THR A 228 -21.94 0.35 4.03
C THR A 228 -21.64 0.78 5.47
N PRO A 229 -22.58 0.60 6.42
CA PRO A 229 -22.34 1.01 7.79
C PRO A 229 -21.06 0.39 8.36
N ARG A 230 -20.21 1.22 8.95
CA ARG A 230 -18.85 0.84 9.42
C ARG A 230 -18.80 -0.15 10.58
N SER A 231 -19.96 -0.48 11.19
CA SER A 231 -20.02 -1.35 12.37
C SER A 231 -19.42 -2.76 12.16
N THR A 232 -19.13 -3.14 10.91
CA THR A 232 -18.52 -4.43 10.55
C THR A 232 -17.05 -4.32 10.14
N LEU A 233 -16.53 -3.10 10.04
CA LEU A 233 -15.18 -2.83 9.51
C LEU A 233 -14.27 -2.38 10.66
N ASP A 234 -13.78 -3.33 11.46
CA ASP A 234 -12.67 -3.09 12.38
C ASP A 234 -11.37 -3.05 11.54
N PRO A 235 -10.77 -1.86 11.31
CA PRO A 235 -9.53 -1.76 10.54
C PRO A 235 -8.40 -2.60 11.15
N SER A 236 -8.45 -2.88 12.47
CA SER A 236 -7.48 -3.71 13.16
C SER A 236 -7.60 -5.19 12.76
N ARG A 237 -8.78 -5.68 12.40
CA ARG A 237 -8.99 -7.07 12.00
C ARG A 237 -8.45 -7.39 10.61
N HIS A 238 -8.52 -6.46 9.66
CA HIS A 238 -8.00 -6.69 8.31
C HIS A 238 -6.48 -6.69 8.26
N LEU A 239 -5.83 -5.89 9.11
CA LEU A 239 -4.37 -5.85 9.20
C LEU A 239 -3.80 -6.97 10.09
N VAL A 240 -4.51 -7.35 11.17
CA VAL A 240 -4.14 -8.46 12.06
C VAL A 240 -4.42 -9.83 11.42
N GLY A 241 -5.46 -9.96 10.61
CA GLY A 241 -5.76 -11.21 9.87
C GLY A 241 -4.67 -11.58 8.86
N GLN A 242 -3.97 -10.60 8.28
CA GLN A 242 -2.82 -10.85 7.40
C GLN A 242 -1.54 -11.24 8.18
N VAL A 243 -1.43 -10.85 9.45
CA VAL A 243 -0.28 -11.19 10.32
C VAL A 243 -0.54 -12.44 11.16
N ALA A 244 -1.78 -12.69 11.59
CA ALA A 244 -2.12 -13.79 12.51
C ALA A 244 -2.23 -15.17 11.83
N SER A 245 -2.30 -15.26 10.51
CA SER A 245 -2.32 -16.54 9.79
C SER A 245 -0.93 -17.19 9.63
N TYR A 246 0.12 -16.59 10.18
CA TYR A 246 1.53 -17.05 10.03
C TYR A 246 2.17 -17.57 11.32
N GLY A 247 1.40 -18.07 12.26
CA GLY A 247 1.88 -18.91 13.35
C GLY A 247 2.17 -20.30 12.85
N GLY A 248 3.30 -20.53 12.19
CA GLY A 248 3.68 -21.84 11.69
C GLY A 248 5.04 -21.80 10.99
N PHE A 249 6.12 -21.74 11.76
CA PHE A 249 7.44 -22.28 11.48
C PHE A 249 7.82 -23.21 12.61
#